data_4f684284fc945f32f33231f304b9bb20
#
_entry.id   4f684284fc945f32f33231f304b9bb20
#
_cell.length_a   1.000
_cell.length_b   1.000
_cell.length_c   1.000
_cell.angle_alpha   90.00
_cell.angle_beta   90.00
_cell.angle_gamma   90.00
#
_symmetry.space_group_name_H-M   'P 1'
#
loop_
_entity.id
_entity.type
_entity.pdbx_description
1 polymer ?
#
loop_
_entity_poly.entity_id
_entity_poly.type
_entity_poly.pdbx_seq_one_letter_code
_entity_poly.pdbx_strand_id
1 'polypeptide(L)'
;AMFATERQQGKKKTEDVQELNLGAFAEKYSLTKRETEVFEALLNSDDSAKDLAKQLFISRAALYRHISSLNEKTGTKSRIGLIQFYYQQKNEE
;
A
#
# COMPACT_ATOMS: atom_id res chain seq x y z
N ALA A 1 -23.44 -14.38 19.35
CA ALA A 1 -22.54 -14.70 18.22
C ALA A 1 -22.74 -13.69 17.11
N MET A 2 -23.99 -13.46 16.76
CA MET A 2 -24.26 -12.52 15.68
C MET A 2 -23.84 -11.09 16.04
N PHE A 3 -24.00 -10.73 17.28
CA PHE A 3 -23.67 -9.39 17.71
C PHE A 3 -22.19 -9.12 17.65
N ALA A 4 -21.40 -10.11 18.04
CA ALA A 4 -19.95 -9.96 17.94
C ALA A 4 -19.53 -9.82 16.49
N THR A 5 -20.17 -10.59 15.62
CA THR A 5 -19.89 -10.53 14.20
C THR A 5 -20.20 -9.14 13.65
N GLU A 6 -21.33 -8.58 14.07
CA GLU A 6 -21.71 -7.27 13.58
C GLU A 6 -20.73 -6.18 14.01
N ARG A 7 -20.27 -6.25 15.25
CA ARG A 7 -19.31 -5.27 15.73
C ARG A 7 -18.00 -5.38 14.99
N GLN A 8 -17.59 -6.60 14.69
CA GLN A 8 -16.38 -6.82 13.92
C GLN A 8 -16.54 -6.31 12.50
N GLN A 9 -17.73 -6.44 11.98
CA GLN A 9 -18.00 -5.92 10.64
C GLN A 9 -17.79 -4.41 10.56
N GLY A 10 -18.17 -3.70 11.62
CA GLY A 10 -17.96 -2.26 11.64
C GLY A 10 -16.51 -1.88 11.47
N LYS A 11 -15.63 -2.55 12.19
CA LYS A 11 -14.20 -2.30 12.06
C LYS A 11 -13.67 -2.77 10.72
N LYS A 12 -14.08 -3.96 10.31
CA LYS A 12 -13.66 -4.51 9.04
C LYS A 12 -14.07 -3.63 7.88
N LYS A 13 -15.21 -2.98 8.00
CA LYS A 13 -15.71 -2.13 6.95
C LYS A 13 -14.72 -1.04 6.60
N THR A 14 -14.12 -0.41 7.60
CA THR A 14 -13.12 0.62 7.37
C THR A 14 -11.88 0.02 6.70
N GLU A 15 -11.44 -1.13 7.20
CA GLU A 15 -10.29 -1.82 6.62
C GLU A 15 -10.59 -2.28 5.20
N ASP A 16 -11.79 -2.82 4.98
CA ASP A 16 -12.19 -3.31 3.67
C ASP A 16 -12.19 -2.20 2.63
N VAL A 17 -12.68 -1.02 3.02
CA VAL A 17 -12.68 0.13 2.10
C VAL A 17 -11.26 0.49 1.70
N GLN A 18 -10.34 0.49 2.66
CA GLN A 18 -8.95 0.78 2.37
C GLN A 18 -8.33 -0.29 1.47
N GLU A 19 -8.64 -1.55 1.75
CA GLU A 19 -8.14 -2.66 0.94
C GLU A 19 -8.67 -2.59 -0.49
N LEU A 20 -9.95 -2.26 -0.63
CA LEU A 20 -10.55 -2.14 -1.96
C LEU A 20 -9.88 -1.03 -2.77
N ASN A 21 -9.61 0.10 -2.12
CA ASN A 21 -8.94 1.20 -2.80
C ASN A 21 -7.55 0.79 -3.25
N LEU A 22 -6.82 0.09 -2.40
CA LEU A 22 -5.49 -0.38 -2.73
C LEU A 22 -5.54 -1.44 -3.83
N GLY A 23 -6.51 -2.35 -3.74
CA GLY A 23 -6.69 -3.37 -4.75
C GLY A 23 -6.98 -2.80 -6.13
N ALA A 24 -7.86 -1.81 -6.17
CA ALA A 24 -8.21 -1.14 -7.42
C ALA A 24 -6.98 -0.41 -7.98
N PHE A 25 -6.22 0.23 -7.13
CA PHE A 25 -5.00 0.92 -7.53
C PHE A 25 -3.98 -0.07 -8.11
N ALA A 26 -3.81 -1.20 -7.42
CA ALA A 26 -2.89 -2.23 -7.87
C ALA A 26 -3.28 -2.77 -9.25
N GLU A 27 -4.57 -2.98 -9.46
CA GLU A 27 -5.06 -3.43 -10.76
C GLU A 27 -4.81 -2.40 -11.84
N LYS A 28 -5.14 -1.17 -11.54
CA LYS A 28 -5.02 -0.08 -12.52
C LYS A 28 -3.58 0.09 -13.00
N TYR A 29 -2.62 -0.07 -12.11
CA TYR A 29 -1.21 0.13 -12.45
C TYR A 29 -0.44 -1.17 -12.59
N SER A 30 -1.13 -2.29 -12.61
CA SER A 30 -0.54 -3.61 -12.85
C SER A 30 0.56 -3.94 -11.83
N LEU A 31 0.29 -3.67 -10.58
CA LEU A 31 1.24 -4.00 -9.51
C LEU A 31 1.22 -5.49 -9.24
N THR A 32 2.40 -6.05 -9.02
CA THR A 32 2.50 -7.44 -8.60
C THR A 32 2.04 -7.55 -7.14
N LYS A 33 1.80 -8.78 -6.71
CA LYS A 33 1.43 -9.02 -5.32
C LYS A 33 2.48 -8.46 -4.36
N ARG A 34 3.75 -8.70 -4.67
CA ARG A 34 4.83 -8.24 -3.80
C ARG A 34 4.93 -6.72 -3.78
N GLU A 35 4.76 -6.10 -4.95
CA GLU A 35 4.76 -4.64 -5.03
C GLU A 35 3.61 -4.05 -4.22
N THR A 36 2.45 -4.69 -4.27
CA THR A 36 1.30 -4.25 -3.49
C THR A 36 1.59 -4.35 -2.00
N GLU A 37 2.21 -5.43 -1.56
CA GLU A 37 2.58 -5.60 -0.16
C GLU A 37 3.55 -4.52 0.30
N VAL A 38 4.54 -4.22 -0.53
CA VAL A 38 5.50 -3.17 -0.23
C VAL A 38 4.80 -1.82 -0.15
N PHE A 39 3.94 -1.54 -1.11
CA PHE A 39 3.21 -0.28 -1.14
C PHE A 39 2.32 -0.12 0.09
N GLU A 40 1.64 -1.18 0.48
CA GLU A 40 0.81 -1.16 1.69
C GLU A 40 1.65 -0.81 2.91
N ALA A 41 2.84 -1.39 3.03
CA ALA A 41 3.73 -1.08 4.13
C ALA A 41 4.15 0.39 4.11
N LEU A 42 4.39 0.94 2.91
CA LEU A 42 4.75 2.34 2.78
C LEU A 42 3.61 3.26 3.22
N LEU A 43 2.37 2.87 2.94
CA LEU A 43 1.21 3.66 3.32
C LEU A 43 0.96 3.64 4.82
N ASN A 44 1.30 2.54 5.48
CA ASN A 44 0.98 2.34 6.89
C ASN A 44 2.09 2.75 7.84
N SER A 45 3.23 3.18 7.34
CA SER A 45 4.38 3.46 8.20
C SER A 45 5.28 4.51 7.58
N ASP A 46 5.80 5.41 8.41
CA ASP A 46 6.85 6.34 7.98
C ASP A 46 8.22 5.86 8.41
N ASP A 47 8.35 4.59 8.74
CA ASP A 47 9.64 4.03 9.12
C ASP A 47 10.65 4.18 7.99
N SER A 48 11.92 4.16 8.37
CA SER A 48 13.00 4.23 7.40
C SER A 48 12.98 3.01 6.49
N ALA A 49 13.65 3.12 5.35
CA ALA A 49 13.76 1.99 4.43
C ALA A 49 14.39 0.78 5.11
N LYS A 50 15.37 1.02 6.00
CA LYS A 50 16.01 -0.07 6.72
C LYS A 50 15.00 -0.84 7.56
N ASP A 51 14.15 -0.13 8.29
CA ASP A 51 13.18 -0.77 9.17
C ASP A 51 12.06 -1.42 8.37
N LEU A 52 11.62 -0.79 7.29
CA LEU A 52 10.61 -1.39 6.43
C LEU A 52 11.10 -2.68 5.80
N ALA A 53 12.35 -2.68 5.35
CA ALA A 53 12.93 -3.88 4.76
C ALA A 53 12.93 -5.03 5.77
N LYS A 54 13.27 -4.72 7.03
CA LYS A 54 13.23 -5.72 8.09
C LYS A 54 11.83 -6.26 8.31
N GLN A 55 10.85 -5.38 8.35
CA GLN A 55 9.46 -5.79 8.54
C GLN A 55 8.97 -6.69 7.42
N LEU A 56 9.46 -6.45 6.22
CA LEU A 56 9.05 -7.21 5.05
C LEU A 56 9.94 -8.42 4.77
N PHE A 57 10.97 -8.60 5.59
CA PHE A 57 11.92 -9.72 5.45
C PHE A 57 12.64 -9.70 4.10
N ILE A 58 13.05 -8.52 3.67
CA ILE A 58 13.80 -8.34 2.43
C ILE A 58 14.99 -7.43 2.69
N SER A 59 15.92 -7.39 1.73
CA SER A 59 17.05 -6.48 1.82
C SER A 59 16.61 -5.06 1.45
N ARG A 60 17.39 -4.07 1.88
CA ARG A 60 17.12 -2.69 1.48
C ARG A 60 17.19 -2.53 -0.03
N ALA A 61 18.12 -3.23 -0.67
CA ALA A 61 18.24 -3.17 -2.12
C ALA A 61 16.97 -3.67 -2.79
N ALA A 62 16.40 -4.77 -2.26
CA ALA A 62 15.15 -5.29 -2.80
C ALA A 62 14.01 -4.31 -2.58
N LEU A 63 13.95 -3.68 -1.40
CA LEU A 63 12.94 -2.69 -1.12
C LEU A 63 13.01 -1.53 -2.11
N TYR A 64 14.22 -0.99 -2.34
CA TYR A 64 14.38 0.11 -3.28
C TYR A 64 14.01 -0.30 -4.69
N ARG A 65 14.28 -1.54 -5.04
CA ARG A 65 13.91 -2.05 -6.36
C ARG A 65 12.40 -2.08 -6.53
N HIS A 66 11.70 -2.50 -5.49
CA HIS A 66 10.24 -2.49 -5.53
C HIS A 66 9.70 -1.06 -5.60
N ILE A 67 10.28 -0.15 -4.85
CA ILE A 67 9.85 1.25 -4.89
C ILE A 67 10.10 1.85 -6.27
N SER A 68 11.25 1.55 -6.88
CA SER A 68 11.53 2.02 -8.24
C SER A 68 10.52 1.51 -9.23
N SER A 69 10.16 0.24 -9.11
CA SER A 69 9.16 -0.34 -9.99
C SER A 69 7.80 0.33 -9.79
N LEU A 70 7.42 0.57 -8.54
CA LEU A 70 6.18 1.27 -8.23
C LEU A 70 6.17 2.68 -8.81
N ASN A 71 7.29 3.40 -8.66
CA ASN A 71 7.43 4.74 -9.22
C ASN A 71 7.27 4.73 -10.73
N GLU A 72 7.89 3.76 -11.37
CA GLU A 72 7.84 3.64 -12.81
C GLU A 72 6.42 3.37 -13.30
N LYS A 73 5.73 2.45 -12.63
CA LYS A 73 4.37 2.07 -13.04
C LYS A 73 3.36 3.19 -12.81
N THR A 74 3.59 4.03 -11.82
CA THR A 74 2.65 5.11 -11.49
C THR A 74 3.08 6.47 -12.04
N GLY A 75 4.27 6.56 -12.59
CA GLY A 75 4.78 7.84 -13.09
C GLY A 75 5.22 8.78 -12.00
N THR A 76 5.53 8.25 -10.81
CA THR A 76 6.02 9.06 -9.70
C THR A 76 7.53 8.91 -9.58
N LYS A 77 8.15 9.70 -8.71
CA LYS A 77 9.62 9.78 -8.66
C LYS A 77 10.22 9.52 -7.29
N SER A 78 9.38 9.35 -6.28
CA SER A 78 9.89 9.16 -4.92
C SER A 78 8.86 8.40 -4.11
N ARG A 79 9.29 7.97 -2.92
CA ARG A 79 8.39 7.33 -1.97
C ARG A 79 7.26 8.27 -1.58
N ILE A 80 7.62 9.51 -1.27
CA ILE A 80 6.63 10.51 -0.87
C ILE A 80 5.69 10.83 -2.02
N GLY A 81 6.23 11.01 -3.22
CA GLY A 81 5.43 11.28 -4.40
C GLY A 81 4.46 10.17 -4.72
N LEU A 82 4.90 8.93 -4.53
CA LEU A 82 4.05 7.76 -4.75
C LEU A 82 2.86 7.77 -3.78
N ILE A 83 3.12 8.03 -2.51
CA ILE A 83 2.08 8.08 -1.50
C ILE A 83 1.09 9.20 -1.78
N GLN A 84 1.59 10.37 -2.12
CA GLN A 84 0.75 11.52 -2.46
C GLN A 84 -0.12 11.23 -3.68
N PHE A 85 0.45 10.60 -4.68
CA PHE A 85 -0.27 10.24 -5.89
C PHE A 85 -1.44 9.31 -5.57
N TYR A 86 -1.20 8.32 -4.71
CA TYR A 86 -2.23 7.39 -4.30
C TYR A 86 -3.39 8.12 -3.61
N TYR A 87 -3.07 9.00 -2.67
CA TYR A 87 -4.11 9.70 -1.92
C TYR A 87 -4.85 10.71 -2.79
N GLN A 88 -4.19 11.30 -3.75
CA GLN A 88 -4.86 12.20 -4.69
C GLN A 88 -5.91 11.45 -5.51
N GLN A 89 -5.56 10.30 -6.01
CA GLN A 89 -6.51 9.51 -6.79
C GLN A 89 -7.68 9.02 -5.95
N LYS A 90 -7.38 8.61 -4.71
CA LYS A 90 -8.42 8.19 -3.81
C LYS A 90 -9.43 9.31 -3.56
N ASN A 91 -8.95 10.53 -3.40
CA ASN A 91 -9.82 11.67 -3.13
C ASN A 91 -10.65 12.07 -4.34
N GLU A 92 -10.16 11.81 -5.53
CA GLU A 92 -10.88 12.14 -6.75
C GLU A 92 -12.02 11.18 -7.04
N GLU A 93 -11.95 10.00 -6.47
CA GLU A 93 -13.01 9.01 -6.62
C GLU A 93 -14.10 9.23 -5.61
#